data_6726d305c18c51634f483a197962eb0e
#
_entry.id   6726d305c18c51634f483a197962eb0e
#
_cell.length_a   1.000
_cell.length_b   1.000
_cell.length_c   1.000
_cell.angle_alpha   90.00
_cell.angle_beta   90.00
_cell.angle_gamma   90.00
#
_symmetry.space_group_name_H-M   'P 1'
#
loop_
_entity.id
_entity.type
_entity.pdbx_description
1 polymer ?
#
loop_
_entity_poly.entity_id
_entity_poly.type
_entity_poly.pdbx_seq_one_letter_code
_entity_poly.pdbx_strand_id
1 'polypeptide(L)'
;EVIYGANDGIVTTFAVVSGVAGAALNPGIVLVLGAANLFADGFSMGMSNYLSRRSEMDYQATVDEETDGPADGGKSPASTAFVTFLAFVVAGWAPLLPYIFVLEPAFPISIAVTGLAFFVVGASRSLVTSRPWYWNGGEMFVVGMAAATVAYVVGDLLKGLA
;
A
#
# COMPACT_ATOMS: atom_id res chain seq x y z
N GLU A 1 9.96 1.06 6.13
CA GLU A 1 8.56 0.83 6.49
C GLU A 1 7.61 1.81 5.79
N VAL A 2 7.91 3.14 5.81
CA VAL A 2 7.04 4.18 5.23
C VAL A 2 6.75 3.95 3.75
N ILE A 3 7.81 3.79 2.93
CA ILE A 3 7.67 3.61 1.48
C ILE A 3 6.94 2.30 1.17
N TYR A 4 7.26 1.24 1.90
CA TYR A 4 6.65 -0.07 1.74
C TYR A 4 5.16 -0.03 2.10
N GLY A 5 4.80 0.52 3.27
CA GLY A 5 3.41 0.69 3.68
C GLY A 5 2.62 1.57 2.73
N ALA A 6 3.18 2.73 2.33
CA ALA A 6 2.52 3.65 1.41
C ALA A 6 2.27 3.01 0.03
N ASN A 7 3.26 2.30 -0.52
CA ASN A 7 3.12 1.62 -1.80
C ASN A 7 1.98 0.60 -1.76
N ASP A 8 2.00 -0.27 -0.76
CA ASP A 8 1.02 -1.35 -0.66
C ASP A 8 -0.39 -0.81 -0.39
N GLY A 9 -0.51 0.23 0.46
CA GLY A 9 -1.78 0.90 0.70
C GLY A 9 -2.43 1.48 -0.56
N ILE A 10 -1.62 2.13 -1.43
CA ILE A 10 -2.13 2.65 -2.71
C ILE A 10 -2.53 1.49 -3.65
N VAL A 11 -1.66 0.46 -3.79
CA VAL A 11 -1.90 -0.67 -4.72
C VAL A 11 -3.17 -1.43 -4.34
N THR A 12 -3.29 -1.85 -3.07
CA THR A 12 -4.40 -2.68 -2.62
C THR A 12 -5.73 -1.93 -2.65
N THR A 13 -5.74 -0.67 -2.22
CA THR A 13 -6.95 0.16 -2.29
C THR A 13 -7.35 0.45 -3.73
N PHE A 14 -6.39 0.75 -4.62
CA PHE A 14 -6.70 0.98 -6.03
C PHE A 14 -7.12 -0.29 -6.76
N ALA A 15 -6.66 -1.46 -6.33
CA ALA A 15 -7.15 -2.74 -6.83
C ALA A 15 -8.65 -2.91 -6.52
N VAL A 16 -9.10 -2.56 -5.31
CA VAL A 16 -10.52 -2.57 -4.94
C VAL A 16 -11.32 -1.60 -5.82
N VAL A 17 -10.85 -0.35 -5.98
CA VAL A 17 -11.47 0.66 -6.84
C VAL A 17 -11.62 0.14 -8.28
N SER A 18 -10.53 -0.42 -8.84
CA SER A 18 -10.48 -0.92 -10.21
C SER A 18 -11.36 -2.15 -10.41
N GLY A 19 -11.39 -3.07 -9.43
CA GLY A 19 -12.24 -4.25 -9.47
C GLY A 19 -13.74 -3.90 -9.45
N VAL A 20 -14.14 -2.97 -8.58
CA VAL A 20 -15.52 -2.47 -8.51
C VAL A 20 -15.92 -1.76 -9.83
N ALA A 21 -15.02 -0.94 -10.38
CA ALA A 21 -15.25 -0.26 -11.66
C ALA A 21 -15.33 -1.26 -12.83
N GLY A 22 -14.46 -2.26 -12.89
CA GLY A 22 -14.47 -3.33 -13.88
C GLY A 22 -15.75 -4.14 -13.85
N ALA A 23 -16.22 -4.48 -12.65
CA ALA A 23 -17.51 -5.18 -12.44
C ALA A 23 -18.74 -4.30 -12.72
N ALA A 24 -18.55 -3.02 -13.00
CA ALA A 24 -19.63 -2.02 -13.20
C ALA A 24 -20.61 -1.94 -12.02
N LEU A 25 -20.09 -2.12 -10.80
CA LEU A 25 -20.88 -2.02 -9.57
C LEU A 25 -21.10 -0.55 -9.17
N ASN A 26 -22.01 -0.33 -8.23
CA ASN A 26 -22.33 1.01 -7.76
C ASN A 26 -21.09 1.69 -7.13
N PRO A 27 -20.75 2.93 -7.52
CA PRO A 27 -19.59 3.67 -6.99
C PRO A 27 -19.58 3.81 -5.45
N GLY A 28 -20.75 3.79 -4.79
CA GLY A 28 -20.83 3.82 -3.33
C GLY A 28 -20.20 2.61 -2.65
N ILE A 29 -20.13 1.46 -3.34
CA ILE A 29 -19.46 0.25 -2.85
C ILE A 29 -17.96 0.48 -2.71
N VAL A 30 -17.36 1.31 -3.56
CA VAL A 30 -15.94 1.64 -3.51
C VAL A 30 -15.52 2.18 -2.13
N LEU A 31 -16.31 3.11 -1.57
CA LEU A 31 -15.98 3.70 -0.27
C LEU A 31 -16.07 2.66 0.86
N VAL A 32 -17.11 1.83 0.85
CA VAL A 32 -17.29 0.82 1.90
C VAL A 32 -16.19 -0.25 1.83
N LEU A 33 -16.00 -0.85 0.66
CA LEU A 33 -14.99 -1.90 0.49
C LEU A 33 -13.58 -1.33 0.56
N GLY A 34 -13.32 -0.18 -0.05
CA GLY A 34 -12.01 0.46 -0.04
C GLY A 34 -11.59 0.86 1.37
N ALA A 35 -12.48 1.49 2.16
CA ALA A 35 -12.16 1.85 3.54
C ALA A 35 -12.01 0.61 4.43
N ALA A 36 -12.89 -0.38 4.31
CA ALA A 36 -12.79 -1.62 5.08
C ALA A 36 -11.47 -2.35 4.80
N ASN A 37 -11.12 -2.51 3.50
CA ASN A 37 -9.85 -3.10 3.08
C ASN A 37 -8.66 -2.30 3.60
N LEU A 38 -8.70 -0.97 3.47
CA LEU A 38 -7.62 -0.08 3.89
C LEU A 38 -7.24 -0.25 5.37
N PHE A 39 -8.23 -0.33 6.25
CA PHE A 39 -7.97 -0.52 7.67
C PHE A 39 -7.61 -1.97 8.03
N ALA A 40 -8.26 -2.96 7.40
CA ALA A 40 -7.99 -4.37 7.66
C ALA A 40 -6.58 -4.78 7.18
N ASP A 41 -6.23 -4.44 5.94
CA ASP A 41 -4.92 -4.76 5.38
C ASP A 41 -3.81 -3.95 6.06
N GLY A 42 -4.04 -2.67 6.31
CA GLY A 42 -3.10 -1.83 7.04
C GLY A 42 -2.78 -2.40 8.43
N PHE A 43 -3.81 -2.84 9.17
CA PHE A 43 -3.63 -3.50 10.46
C PHE A 43 -2.86 -4.82 10.32
N SER A 44 -3.24 -5.66 9.37
CA SER A 44 -2.57 -6.94 9.08
C SER A 44 -1.08 -6.73 8.78
N MET A 45 -0.77 -5.76 7.92
CA MET A 45 0.60 -5.43 7.54
C MET A 45 1.40 -4.88 8.73
N GLY A 46 0.81 -4.00 9.54
CA GLY A 46 1.42 -3.49 10.77
C GLY A 46 1.74 -4.62 11.75
N MET A 47 0.79 -5.53 11.97
CA MET A 47 0.99 -6.69 12.85
C MET A 47 2.03 -7.67 12.31
N SER A 48 2.06 -7.90 11.01
CA SER A 48 3.08 -8.74 10.36
C SER A 48 4.47 -8.17 10.59
N ASN A 49 4.64 -6.85 10.43
CA ASN A 49 5.91 -6.17 10.73
C ASN A 49 6.28 -6.23 12.21
N TYR A 50 5.31 -6.11 13.11
CA TYR A 50 5.55 -6.27 14.54
C TYR A 50 6.12 -7.66 14.86
N LEU A 51 5.45 -8.71 14.38
CA LEU A 51 5.85 -10.09 14.63
C LEU A 51 7.20 -10.42 13.99
N SER A 52 7.42 -9.97 12.75
CA SER A 52 8.69 -10.15 12.04
C SER A 52 9.84 -9.50 12.80
N ARG A 53 9.68 -8.25 13.22
CA ARG A 53 10.72 -7.52 13.95
C ARG A 53 10.98 -8.13 15.32
N ARG A 54 9.95 -8.58 16.01
CA ARG A 54 10.10 -9.28 17.28
C ARG A 54 10.85 -10.60 17.13
N SER A 55 10.50 -11.41 16.13
CA SER A 55 11.20 -12.68 15.84
C SER A 55 12.67 -12.44 15.48
N GLU A 56 12.97 -11.37 14.75
CA GLU A 56 14.34 -10.99 14.43
C GLU A 56 15.14 -10.64 15.70
N MET A 57 14.54 -9.87 16.61
CA MET A 57 15.17 -9.53 17.89
C MET A 57 15.40 -10.76 18.78
N ASP A 58 14.40 -11.66 18.85
CA ASP A 58 14.51 -12.90 19.61
C ASP A 58 15.63 -13.80 19.03
N TYR A 59 15.75 -13.86 17.70
CA TYR A 59 16.83 -14.58 17.02
C TYR A 59 18.22 -13.96 17.28
N GLN A 60 18.34 -12.64 17.16
CA GLN A 60 19.58 -11.93 17.44
C GLN A 60 20.04 -12.13 18.88
N ALA A 61 19.12 -12.08 19.85
CA ALA A 61 19.45 -12.34 21.26
C ALA A 61 20.06 -13.74 21.46
N THR A 62 19.56 -14.75 20.75
CA THR A 62 20.11 -16.12 20.82
C THR A 62 21.53 -16.19 20.23
N VAL A 63 21.79 -15.48 19.14
CA VAL A 63 23.11 -15.45 18.47
C VAL A 63 24.12 -14.64 19.29
N ASP A 64 23.68 -13.51 19.87
CA ASP A 64 24.53 -12.62 20.68
C ASP A 64 24.96 -13.30 22.00
N GLU A 65 24.11 -14.15 22.60
CA GLU A 65 24.50 -15.00 23.75
C GLU A 65 25.64 -15.98 23.40
N GLU A 66 25.72 -16.44 22.14
CA GLU A 66 26.79 -17.33 21.68
C GLU A 66 28.08 -16.57 21.31
N THR A 67 28.00 -15.28 20.96
CA THR A 67 29.11 -14.50 20.40
C THR A 67 29.66 -13.41 21.31
N ASP A 68 29.08 -13.17 22.49
CA ASP A 68 29.48 -12.11 23.44
C ASP A 68 29.48 -10.69 22.82
N GLY A 69 28.61 -10.46 21.80
CA GLY A 69 28.47 -9.22 21.06
C GLY A 69 27.47 -8.23 21.71
N PRO A 70 27.61 -6.91 21.48
CA PRO A 70 26.64 -5.94 21.96
C PRO A 70 25.32 -6.11 21.19
N ALA A 71 24.19 -6.20 21.93
CA ALA A 71 22.86 -6.21 21.33
C ALA A 71 22.63 -4.96 20.46
N ASP A 72 22.30 -5.15 19.18
CA ASP A 72 22.01 -4.05 18.26
C ASP A 72 20.71 -3.36 18.69
N GLY A 73 20.80 -2.07 19.04
CA GLY A 73 19.70 -1.22 19.48
C GLY A 73 18.69 -0.88 18.38
N GLY A 74 18.19 -1.92 17.69
CA GLY A 74 17.25 -1.79 16.58
C GLY A 74 15.94 -1.08 16.93
N LYS A 75 15.17 -0.67 15.90
CA LYS A 75 13.86 -0.02 16.07
C LYS A 75 12.88 -0.92 16.83
N SER A 76 12.11 -0.31 17.73
CA SER A 76 11.05 -0.99 18.47
C SER A 76 10.03 -1.66 17.51
N PRO A 77 9.64 -2.93 17.75
CA PRO A 77 8.62 -3.61 16.95
C PRO A 77 7.30 -2.83 16.85
N ALA A 78 6.87 -2.22 17.96
CA ALA A 78 5.64 -1.42 18.00
C ALA A 78 5.74 -0.15 17.14
N SER A 79 6.91 0.53 17.12
CA SER A 79 7.14 1.69 16.28
C SER A 79 7.13 1.32 14.80
N THR A 80 7.79 0.22 14.43
CA THR A 80 7.80 -0.28 13.06
C THR A 80 6.39 -0.62 12.56
N ALA A 81 5.62 -1.33 13.37
CA ALA A 81 4.22 -1.67 13.09
C ALA A 81 3.34 -0.44 12.89
N PHE A 82 3.43 0.53 13.82
CA PHE A 82 2.62 1.74 13.77
C PHE A 82 2.95 2.61 12.54
N VAL A 83 4.24 2.78 12.24
CA VAL A 83 4.67 3.56 11.08
C VAL A 83 4.21 2.91 9.77
N THR A 84 4.29 1.58 9.67
CA THR A 84 3.81 0.85 8.48
C THR A 84 2.30 0.98 8.33
N PHE A 85 1.54 0.76 9.40
CA PHE A 85 0.08 0.94 9.41
C PHE A 85 -0.32 2.35 8.99
N LEU A 86 0.30 3.37 9.60
CA LEU A 86 -0.02 4.76 9.30
C LEU A 86 0.31 5.13 7.86
N ALA A 87 1.48 4.71 7.36
CA ALA A 87 1.89 4.96 5.98
C ALA A 87 0.93 4.30 4.97
N PHE A 88 0.52 3.06 5.26
CA PHE A 88 -0.47 2.33 4.47
C PHE A 88 -1.80 3.08 4.41
N VAL A 89 -2.36 3.41 5.57
CA VAL A 89 -3.66 4.09 5.66
C VAL A 89 -3.62 5.46 4.99
N VAL A 90 -2.62 6.30 5.31
CA VAL A 90 -2.53 7.66 4.76
C VAL A 90 -2.40 7.65 3.24
N ALA A 91 -1.51 6.82 2.70
CA ALA A 91 -1.30 6.76 1.26
C ALA A 91 -2.46 6.08 0.52
N GLY A 92 -3.05 5.05 1.11
CA GLY A 92 -4.16 4.30 0.53
C GLY A 92 -5.48 5.08 0.45
N TRP A 93 -5.61 6.23 1.10
CA TRP A 93 -6.74 7.13 0.85
C TRP A 93 -6.72 7.76 -0.55
N ALA A 94 -5.55 7.88 -1.19
CA ALA A 94 -5.43 8.57 -2.48
C ALA A 94 -6.42 8.07 -3.55
N PRO A 95 -6.57 6.75 -3.81
CA PRO A 95 -7.55 6.24 -4.77
C PRO A 95 -9.01 6.54 -4.42
N LEU A 96 -9.32 6.73 -3.14
CA LEU A 96 -10.68 6.95 -2.65
C LEU A 96 -11.10 8.43 -2.67
N LEU A 97 -10.16 9.37 -2.76
CA LEU A 97 -10.44 10.81 -2.71
C LEU A 97 -11.54 11.25 -3.70
N PRO A 98 -11.54 10.84 -4.99
CA PRO A 98 -12.58 11.26 -5.92
C PRO A 98 -13.98 10.81 -5.51
N TYR A 99 -14.08 9.65 -4.86
CA TYR A 99 -15.36 9.11 -4.37
C TYR A 99 -15.82 9.81 -3.10
N ILE A 100 -14.91 10.20 -2.21
CA ILE A 100 -15.22 10.96 -0.99
C ILE A 100 -15.74 12.36 -1.35
N PHE A 101 -15.09 13.01 -2.30
CA PHE A 101 -15.48 14.37 -2.74
C PHE A 101 -16.56 14.38 -3.84
N VAL A 102 -17.11 13.21 -4.19
CA VAL A 102 -18.17 13.04 -5.19
C VAL A 102 -17.81 13.72 -6.53
N LEU A 103 -16.55 13.53 -6.96
CA LEU A 103 -16.04 14.10 -8.21
C LEU A 103 -16.51 13.26 -9.40
N GLU A 104 -16.95 13.91 -10.48
CA GLU A 104 -17.38 13.23 -11.69
C GLU A 104 -16.45 13.58 -12.89
N PRO A 105 -15.99 12.60 -13.65
CA PRO A 105 -16.16 11.15 -13.51
C PRO A 105 -15.17 10.55 -12.48
N ALA A 106 -15.67 9.86 -11.43
CA ALA A 106 -14.87 9.46 -10.28
C ALA A 106 -13.72 8.49 -10.63
N PHE A 107 -13.97 7.46 -11.44
CA PHE A 107 -12.96 6.44 -11.76
C PHE A 107 -11.78 6.99 -12.58
N PRO A 108 -11.97 7.74 -13.68
CA PRO A 108 -10.86 8.40 -14.39
C PRO A 108 -10.03 9.34 -13.50
N ILE A 109 -10.68 10.10 -12.63
CA ILE A 109 -9.99 10.98 -11.68
C ILE A 109 -9.19 10.14 -10.67
N SER A 110 -9.74 9.01 -10.18
CA SER A 110 -9.05 8.08 -9.31
C SER A 110 -7.79 7.50 -9.97
N ILE A 111 -7.85 7.14 -11.26
CA ILE A 111 -6.67 6.70 -12.03
C ILE A 111 -5.57 7.78 -12.00
N ALA A 112 -5.93 9.03 -12.27
CA ALA A 112 -4.97 10.13 -12.33
C ALA A 112 -4.33 10.42 -10.96
N VAL A 113 -5.17 10.53 -9.91
CA VAL A 113 -4.71 10.77 -8.53
C VAL A 113 -3.81 9.63 -8.04
N THR A 114 -4.22 8.39 -8.30
CA THR A 114 -3.46 7.20 -7.90
C THR A 114 -2.14 7.09 -8.67
N GLY A 115 -2.15 7.35 -9.98
CA GLY A 115 -0.95 7.38 -10.79
C GLY A 115 0.06 8.41 -10.29
N LEU A 116 -0.42 9.61 -9.92
CA LEU A 116 0.42 10.63 -9.29
C LEU A 116 0.97 10.15 -7.93
N ALA A 117 0.13 9.53 -7.10
CA ALA A 117 0.55 9.01 -5.80
C ALA A 117 1.63 7.92 -5.95
N PHE A 118 1.47 6.98 -6.89
CA PHE A 118 2.50 5.99 -7.22
C PHE A 118 3.81 6.65 -7.63
N PHE A 119 3.72 7.64 -8.51
CA PHE A 119 4.92 8.34 -8.98
C PHE A 119 5.64 9.06 -7.83
N VAL A 120 4.91 9.79 -6.98
CA VAL A 120 5.47 10.54 -5.85
C VAL A 120 6.09 9.60 -4.82
N VAL A 121 5.37 8.55 -4.40
CA VAL A 121 5.90 7.57 -3.45
C VAL A 121 7.08 6.79 -4.05
N GLY A 122 7.00 6.42 -5.33
CA GLY A 122 8.12 5.80 -6.03
C GLY A 122 9.35 6.71 -6.10
N ALA A 123 9.15 7.98 -6.46
CA ALA A 123 10.21 8.97 -6.52
C ALA A 123 10.87 9.21 -5.15
N SER A 124 10.12 9.13 -4.05
CA SER A 124 10.67 9.27 -2.69
C SER A 124 11.71 8.21 -2.33
N ARG A 125 11.70 7.05 -3.02
CA ARG A 125 12.75 6.02 -2.88
C ARG A 125 14.14 6.54 -3.23
N SER A 126 14.25 7.58 -4.05
CA SER A 126 15.54 8.19 -4.39
C SER A 126 16.25 8.83 -3.19
N LEU A 127 15.52 9.12 -2.11
CA LEU A 127 16.10 9.61 -0.86
C LEU A 127 16.98 8.56 -0.13
N VAL A 128 16.75 7.28 -0.43
CA VAL A 128 17.46 6.14 0.19
C VAL A 128 18.14 5.23 -0.83
N THR A 129 17.98 5.50 -2.13
CA THR A 129 18.60 4.73 -3.21
C THR A 129 19.43 5.65 -4.10
N SER A 130 20.46 5.09 -4.76
CA SER A 130 21.32 5.84 -5.71
C SER A 130 20.68 6.05 -7.08
N ARG A 131 19.42 5.61 -7.29
CA ARG A 131 18.74 5.72 -8.58
C ARG A 131 18.05 7.09 -8.71
N PRO A 132 17.97 7.65 -9.94
CA PRO A 132 17.23 8.89 -10.20
C PRO A 132 15.74 8.76 -9.81
N TRP A 133 15.18 9.83 -9.27
CA TRP A 133 13.80 9.89 -8.79
C TRP A 133 12.76 9.54 -9.87
N TYR A 134 13.01 9.93 -11.12
CA TYR A 134 12.09 9.65 -12.23
C TYR A 134 12.06 8.16 -12.62
N TRP A 135 13.17 7.43 -12.46
CA TRP A 135 13.21 5.98 -12.67
C TRP A 135 12.43 5.24 -11.58
N ASN A 136 12.67 5.59 -10.32
CA ASN A 136 11.95 4.99 -9.19
C ASN A 136 10.45 5.31 -9.25
N GLY A 137 10.09 6.55 -9.60
CA GLY A 137 8.70 6.97 -9.79
C GLY A 137 8.03 6.24 -10.95
N GLY A 138 8.71 6.16 -12.10
CA GLY A 138 8.19 5.47 -13.29
C GLY A 138 8.02 3.97 -13.08
N GLU A 139 8.98 3.30 -12.43
CA GLU A 139 8.89 1.89 -12.08
C GLU A 139 7.65 1.60 -11.24
N MET A 140 7.45 2.38 -10.18
CA MET A 140 6.32 2.20 -9.28
C MET A 140 4.99 2.52 -9.95
N PHE A 141 4.93 3.57 -10.78
CA PHE A 141 3.76 3.89 -11.59
C PHE A 141 3.36 2.72 -12.49
N VAL A 142 4.32 2.15 -13.24
CA VAL A 142 4.05 1.03 -14.16
C VAL A 142 3.55 -0.20 -13.41
N VAL A 143 4.22 -0.57 -12.31
CA VAL A 143 3.84 -1.74 -11.50
C VAL A 143 2.45 -1.54 -10.88
N GLY A 144 2.18 -0.37 -10.31
CA GLY A 144 0.88 -0.06 -9.71
C GLY A 144 -0.25 -0.06 -10.73
N MET A 145 -0.04 0.54 -11.91
CA MET A 145 -1.03 0.55 -12.98
C MET A 145 -1.26 -0.86 -13.58
N ALA A 146 -0.23 -1.70 -13.64
CA ALA A 146 -0.38 -3.09 -14.07
C ALA A 146 -1.26 -3.88 -13.08
N ALA A 147 -1.02 -3.75 -11.78
CA ALA A 147 -1.85 -4.37 -10.74
C ALA A 147 -3.32 -3.93 -10.84
N ALA A 148 -3.56 -2.63 -11.03
CA ALA A 148 -4.90 -2.09 -11.23
C ALA A 148 -5.59 -2.62 -12.49
N THR A 149 -4.84 -2.79 -13.58
CA THR A 149 -5.36 -3.36 -14.82
C THR A 149 -5.79 -4.82 -14.60
N VAL A 150 -5.00 -5.60 -13.90
CA VAL A 150 -5.37 -6.98 -13.52
C VAL A 150 -6.66 -6.99 -12.71
N ALA A 151 -6.76 -6.14 -11.69
CA ALA A 151 -7.96 -6.06 -10.85
C ALA A 151 -9.21 -5.62 -11.65
N TYR A 152 -9.06 -4.68 -12.57
CA TYR A 152 -10.13 -4.24 -13.46
C TYR A 152 -10.62 -5.39 -14.36
N VAL A 153 -9.70 -6.11 -14.99
CA VAL A 153 -10.03 -7.26 -15.86
C VAL A 153 -10.72 -8.36 -15.07
N VAL A 154 -10.25 -8.67 -13.86
CA VAL A 154 -10.92 -9.64 -12.98
C VAL A 154 -12.33 -9.18 -12.65
N GLY A 155 -12.53 -7.90 -12.33
CA GLY A 155 -13.85 -7.31 -12.09
C GLY A 155 -14.78 -7.45 -13.31
N ASP A 156 -14.28 -7.12 -14.50
CA ASP A 156 -15.06 -7.22 -15.75
C ASP A 156 -15.44 -8.69 -16.07
N LEU A 157 -14.54 -9.64 -15.86
CA LEU A 157 -14.82 -11.06 -16.05
C LEU A 157 -15.88 -11.59 -15.08
N LEU A 158 -15.93 -11.05 -13.87
CA LEU A 158 -16.88 -11.47 -12.83
C LEU A 158 -18.20 -10.68 -12.86
N LYS A 159 -18.32 -9.68 -13.70
CA LYS A 159 -19.48 -8.76 -13.82
C LYS A 159 -20.82 -9.49 -13.98
N GLY A 160 -20.84 -10.66 -14.62
CA GLY A 160 -22.05 -11.46 -14.81
C GLY A 160 -22.42 -12.35 -13.62
N LEU A 161 -21.59 -12.39 -12.57
CA LEU A 161 -21.76 -13.23 -11.38
C LEU A 161 -22.18 -12.42 -10.14
N ALA A 162 -22.07 -11.09 -10.21
CA ALA A 162 -22.47 -10.14 -9.19
C ALA A 162 -23.71 -9.36 -9.66
#